data_5bd0e0b3c204acde7a1a68e1eec5e7ae
#
_entry.id   5bd0e0b3c204acde7a1a68e1eec5e7ae
#
_cell.length_a   1.000
_cell.length_b   1.000
_cell.length_c   1.000
_cell.angle_alpha   90.00
_cell.angle_beta   90.00
_cell.angle_gamma   90.00
#
_symmetry.space_group_name_H-M   'P 1'
#
loop_
_entity.id
_entity.type
_entity.pdbx_description
1 polymer ?
#
loop_
_entity_poly.entity_id
_entity_poly.type
_entity_poly.pdbx_seq_one_letter_code
_entity_poly.pdbx_strand_id
1 'polypeptide(L)'
;CMRYHSFDRVRICETTGMQDGYLRIDVVNSENNFPIKGAEASISYGESGQTQEVLRTNLSGQTEEIAVAAPPALLSLEEQNREKPYADYTVEVRAEGYGPVKVKGTEVLAGVLAVQPIRMIPLPAQTGAEENIQIPDHTLYGSYPPKIAEDEVKPVQESGEIVLSRVVVPQTIVVHDGVPTNASAKDYYVAYRDYIKNV
;
A
#
# COMPACT_ATOMS: atom_id res chain seq x y z
N CYS A 1 -2.92 -0.56 40.49
CA CYS A 1 -3.81 -1.40 39.71
C CYS A 1 -4.27 -0.61 38.49
N MET A 2 -3.52 -0.66 37.38
CA MET A 2 -3.86 0.03 36.12
C MET A 2 -4.79 -0.90 35.33
N ARG A 3 -6.00 -0.42 35.04
CA ARG A 3 -6.94 -1.13 34.19
C ARG A 3 -6.61 -0.78 32.73
N TYR A 4 -6.08 -1.74 32.01
CA TYR A 4 -5.94 -1.68 30.56
C TYR A 4 -7.32 -1.84 29.90
N HIS A 5 -7.71 -0.88 29.08
CA HIS A 5 -8.92 -0.92 28.24
C HIS A 5 -8.76 -1.83 27.00
N SER A 6 -7.99 -2.91 27.14
CA SER A 6 -7.63 -3.80 26.03
C SER A 6 -8.60 -4.99 25.84
N PHE A 7 -9.63 -5.13 26.67
CA PHE A 7 -10.40 -6.39 26.72
C PHE A 7 -11.47 -6.57 25.65
N ASP A 8 -11.97 -5.50 25.04
CA ASP A 8 -13.03 -5.63 24.02
C ASP A 8 -12.50 -5.96 22.62
N ARG A 9 -11.26 -5.53 22.30
CA ARG A 9 -10.63 -5.83 21.00
C ARG A 9 -10.27 -7.31 20.83
N VAL A 10 -9.79 -7.95 21.88
CA VAL A 10 -9.40 -9.38 21.88
C VAL A 10 -10.61 -10.28 21.62
N ARG A 11 -11.79 -9.93 22.13
CA ARG A 11 -13.00 -10.75 21.95
C ARG A 11 -13.54 -10.72 20.51
N ILE A 12 -13.41 -9.58 19.80
CA ILE A 12 -13.85 -9.49 18.41
C ILE A 12 -12.92 -10.30 17.51
N CYS A 13 -11.62 -10.27 17.76
CA CYS A 13 -10.62 -11.01 17.00
C CYS A 13 -10.77 -12.54 17.13
N GLU A 14 -11.06 -13.04 18.32
CA GLU A 14 -11.23 -14.48 18.55
C GLU A 14 -12.54 -15.05 17.95
N THR A 15 -13.57 -14.21 17.82
CA THR A 15 -14.90 -14.69 17.36
C THR A 15 -15.02 -14.74 15.81
N THR A 16 -14.18 -14.02 15.09
CA THR A 16 -14.30 -13.86 13.63
C THR A 16 -13.09 -14.36 12.84
N GLY A 17 -12.04 -14.88 13.49
CA GLY A 17 -10.78 -15.24 12.83
C GLY A 17 -9.97 -14.03 12.33
N MET A 18 -10.35 -12.81 12.71
CA MET A 18 -9.61 -11.59 12.36
C MET A 18 -8.25 -11.55 13.05
N GLN A 19 -7.29 -10.92 12.40
CA GLN A 19 -5.94 -10.65 12.88
C GLN A 19 -5.71 -9.15 13.00
N ASP A 20 -4.64 -8.74 13.68
CA ASP A 20 -4.25 -7.34 13.75
C ASP A 20 -3.55 -6.91 12.46
N GLY A 21 -4.07 -5.88 11.82
CA GLY A 21 -3.37 -5.02 10.90
C GLY A 21 -3.03 -3.70 11.57
N TYR A 22 -2.27 -2.84 10.93
CA TYR A 22 -1.87 -1.55 11.50
C TYR A 22 -2.24 -0.42 10.56
N LEU A 23 -2.66 0.70 11.12
CA LEU A 23 -3.04 1.88 10.36
C LEU A 23 -2.40 3.14 10.96
N ARG A 24 -1.81 3.96 10.08
CA ARG A 24 -1.33 5.31 10.37
C ARG A 24 -1.85 6.29 9.34
N ILE A 25 -2.13 7.51 9.76
CA ILE A 25 -2.62 8.57 8.89
C ILE A 25 -1.58 9.68 8.84
N ASP A 26 -1.18 10.08 7.63
CA ASP A 26 -0.21 11.14 7.38
C ASP A 26 -0.96 12.31 6.72
N VAL A 27 -0.98 13.47 7.39
CA VAL A 27 -1.79 14.62 6.99
C VAL A 27 -0.89 15.80 6.61
N VAL A 28 -1.07 16.30 5.39
CA VAL A 28 -0.30 17.42 4.85
C VAL A 28 -1.22 18.46 4.19
N ASN A 29 -0.73 19.69 4.09
CA ASN A 29 -1.35 20.74 3.31
C ASN A 29 -1.17 20.42 1.79
N SER A 30 -2.25 20.56 1.02
CA SER A 30 -2.26 20.25 -0.41
C SER A 30 -1.40 21.17 -1.27
N GLU A 31 -1.17 22.42 -0.84
CA GLU A 31 -0.45 23.42 -1.63
C GLU A 31 1.08 23.30 -1.50
N ASN A 32 1.56 23.01 -0.29
CA ASN A 32 2.99 23.09 0.02
C ASN A 32 3.57 21.80 0.64
N ASN A 33 2.73 20.79 0.84
CA ASN A 33 3.07 19.51 1.49
C ASN A 33 3.61 19.65 2.93
N PHE A 34 3.39 20.78 3.61
CA PHE A 34 3.77 20.88 5.02
C PHE A 34 2.87 20.03 5.90
N PRO A 35 3.45 19.38 6.93
CA PRO A 35 2.67 18.56 7.86
C PRO A 35 1.66 19.42 8.65
N ILE A 36 0.47 18.88 8.85
CA ILE A 36 -0.57 19.53 9.65
C ILE A 36 -0.59 18.87 11.03
N LYS A 37 -0.15 19.62 12.05
CA LYS A 37 -0.23 19.20 13.44
C LYS A 37 -1.63 19.37 14.00
N GLY A 38 -2.06 18.44 14.85
CA GLY A 38 -3.30 18.53 15.61
C GLY A 38 -4.56 18.26 14.79
N ALA A 39 -4.41 17.80 13.54
CA ALA A 39 -5.53 17.31 12.76
C ALA A 39 -6.15 16.09 13.47
N GLU A 40 -7.46 16.08 13.56
CA GLU A 40 -8.25 15.02 14.18
C GLU A 40 -8.69 14.03 13.10
N ALA A 41 -8.28 12.78 13.24
CA ALA A 41 -8.59 11.69 12.35
C ALA A 41 -9.53 10.71 13.04
N SER A 42 -10.74 10.56 12.53
CA SER A 42 -11.75 9.61 12.99
C SER A 42 -11.74 8.38 12.08
N ILE A 43 -11.63 7.19 12.65
CA ILE A 43 -11.54 5.92 11.93
C ILE A 43 -12.77 5.09 12.24
N SER A 44 -13.42 4.55 11.20
CA SER A 44 -14.55 3.64 11.31
C SER A 44 -14.39 2.42 10.41
N TYR A 45 -14.90 1.27 10.84
CA TYR A 45 -14.86 0.04 10.08
C TYR A 45 -15.92 0.07 8.97
N GLY A 46 -15.53 -0.18 7.74
CA GLY A 46 -16.42 -0.21 6.59
C GLY A 46 -17.17 1.12 6.40
N GLU A 47 -18.40 1.02 5.96
CA GLU A 47 -19.31 2.15 5.75
C GLU A 47 -20.27 2.40 6.93
N SER A 48 -20.14 1.64 8.02
CA SER A 48 -21.09 1.67 9.15
C SER A 48 -21.22 3.03 9.85
N GLY A 49 -20.27 3.93 9.63
CA GLY A 49 -20.27 5.27 10.20
C GLY A 49 -20.02 5.31 11.73
N GLN A 50 -19.88 4.16 12.37
CA GLN A 50 -19.56 4.11 13.80
C GLN A 50 -18.06 4.30 13.98
N THR A 51 -17.67 5.46 14.53
CA THR A 51 -16.28 5.77 14.85
C THR A 51 -15.74 4.80 15.90
N GLN A 52 -14.64 4.12 15.59
CA GLN A 52 -13.95 3.21 16.51
C GLN A 52 -12.83 3.91 17.26
N GLU A 53 -12.07 4.78 16.56
CA GLU A 53 -10.93 5.49 17.11
C GLU A 53 -10.90 6.94 16.63
N VAL A 54 -10.39 7.82 17.48
CA VAL A 54 -10.11 9.22 17.15
C VAL A 54 -8.67 9.52 17.53
N LEU A 55 -7.87 9.90 16.55
CA LEU A 55 -6.44 10.15 16.69
C LEU A 55 -6.12 11.60 16.37
N ARG A 56 -4.96 12.08 16.83
CA ARG A 56 -4.46 13.41 16.49
C ARG A 56 -3.06 13.34 15.91
N THR A 57 -2.81 14.17 14.90
CA THR A 57 -1.49 14.23 14.26
C THR A 57 -0.49 14.98 15.14
N ASN A 58 0.75 14.49 15.10
CA ASN A 58 1.92 15.10 15.76
C ASN A 58 2.53 16.24 14.93
N LEU A 59 3.71 16.73 15.32
CA LEU A 59 4.46 17.78 14.60
C LEU A 59 4.83 17.43 13.17
N SER A 60 4.95 16.12 12.86
CA SER A 60 5.25 15.61 11.52
C SER A 60 3.98 15.36 10.71
N GLY A 61 2.80 15.73 11.19
CA GLY A 61 1.53 15.48 10.53
C GLY A 61 1.08 14.02 10.58
N GLN A 62 1.67 13.21 11.45
CA GLN A 62 1.42 11.77 11.54
C GLN A 62 0.63 11.44 12.80
N THR A 63 -0.31 10.51 12.70
CA THR A 63 -0.94 9.91 13.88
C THR A 63 -0.01 8.86 14.50
N GLU A 64 -0.34 8.41 15.68
CA GLU A 64 0.20 7.14 16.17
C GLU A 64 -0.28 5.96 15.31
N GLU A 65 0.48 4.88 15.33
CA GLU A 65 0.10 3.63 14.70
C GLU A 65 -0.88 2.90 15.62
N ILE A 66 -2.03 2.51 15.07
CA ILE A 66 -3.02 1.74 15.81
C ILE A 66 -3.21 0.36 15.21
N ALA A 67 -3.46 -0.61 16.08
CA ALA A 67 -3.90 -1.92 15.66
C ALA A 67 -5.39 -1.90 15.32
N VAL A 68 -5.74 -2.41 14.16
CA VAL A 68 -7.12 -2.53 13.66
C VAL A 68 -7.36 -3.93 13.13
N ALA A 69 -8.61 -4.38 13.15
CA ALA A 69 -8.96 -5.74 12.72
C ALA A 69 -8.82 -5.90 11.21
N ALA A 70 -8.18 -6.98 10.77
CA ALA A 70 -8.04 -7.35 9.37
C ALA A 70 -8.30 -8.86 9.17
N PRO A 71 -8.76 -9.29 7.99
CA PRO A 71 -8.89 -10.71 7.67
C PRO A 71 -7.56 -11.45 7.80
N PRO A 72 -7.57 -12.79 7.99
CA PRO A 72 -6.35 -13.57 8.13
C PRO A 72 -5.38 -13.39 6.97
N ALA A 73 -4.08 -13.25 7.26
CA ALA A 73 -3.03 -13.09 6.25
C ALA A 73 -3.02 -14.25 5.23
N LEU A 74 -3.47 -15.45 5.64
CA LEU A 74 -3.55 -16.61 4.76
C LEU A 74 -4.40 -16.34 3.52
N LEU A 75 -5.47 -15.54 3.64
CA LEU A 75 -6.33 -15.21 2.50
C LEU A 75 -5.60 -14.47 1.38
N SER A 76 -4.56 -13.69 1.71
CA SER A 76 -3.74 -12.99 0.70
C SER A 76 -2.68 -13.88 0.06
N LEU A 77 -2.42 -15.08 0.60
CA LEU A 77 -1.41 -16.02 0.13
C LEU A 77 -1.98 -17.16 -0.73
N GLU A 78 -3.30 -17.34 -0.74
CA GLU A 78 -3.96 -18.37 -1.51
C GLU A 78 -4.26 -17.88 -2.94
N GLU A 79 -3.67 -18.52 -3.94
CA GLU A 79 -3.81 -18.14 -5.37
C GLU A 79 -5.26 -18.13 -5.87
N GLN A 80 -6.12 -19.00 -5.31
CA GLN A 80 -7.51 -19.14 -5.72
C GLN A 80 -8.49 -18.53 -4.70
N ASN A 81 -8.01 -17.70 -3.79
CA ASN A 81 -8.85 -17.07 -2.81
C ASN A 81 -9.91 -16.17 -3.49
N ARG A 82 -11.18 -16.35 -3.09
CA ARG A 82 -12.30 -15.54 -3.54
C ARG A 82 -12.86 -14.62 -2.45
N GLU A 83 -12.27 -14.67 -1.28
CA GLU A 83 -12.64 -13.83 -0.15
C GLU A 83 -11.72 -12.61 -0.09
N LYS A 84 -12.28 -11.48 0.32
CA LYS A 84 -11.54 -10.21 0.47
C LYS A 84 -10.44 -10.36 1.53
N PRO A 85 -9.16 -10.23 1.17
CA PRO A 85 -8.05 -10.48 2.10
C PRO A 85 -7.70 -9.27 2.97
N TYR A 86 -8.42 -8.18 2.87
CA TYR A 86 -8.21 -6.94 3.61
C TYR A 86 -9.52 -6.42 4.21
N ALA A 87 -9.40 -5.60 5.23
CA ALA A 87 -10.51 -4.86 5.80
C ALA A 87 -10.55 -3.45 5.24
N ASP A 88 -11.75 -2.90 5.03
CA ASP A 88 -11.94 -1.52 4.61
C ASP A 88 -12.23 -0.65 5.81
N TYR A 89 -11.56 0.48 5.85
CA TYR A 89 -11.78 1.51 6.84
C TYR A 89 -12.18 2.83 6.17
N THR A 90 -13.02 3.58 6.84
CA THR A 90 -13.32 4.96 6.49
C THR A 90 -12.55 5.87 7.44
N VAL A 91 -11.80 6.80 6.87
CA VAL A 91 -11.00 7.79 7.59
C VAL A 91 -11.57 9.18 7.31
N GLU A 92 -11.97 9.90 8.35
CA GLU A 92 -12.41 11.29 8.26
C GLU A 92 -11.45 12.18 9.02
N VAL A 93 -10.88 13.18 8.34
CA VAL A 93 -9.89 14.10 8.92
C VAL A 93 -10.43 15.53 8.95
N ARG A 94 -10.30 16.18 10.09
CA ARG A 94 -10.66 17.57 10.33
C ARG A 94 -9.49 18.32 10.94
N ALA A 95 -9.23 19.52 10.45
CA ALA A 95 -8.23 20.42 11.02
C ALA A 95 -8.71 21.87 10.93
N GLU A 96 -8.30 22.70 11.87
CA GLU A 96 -8.64 24.13 11.88
C GLU A 96 -8.04 24.83 10.66
N GLY A 97 -8.86 25.59 9.93
CA GLY A 97 -8.43 26.31 8.73
C GLY A 97 -8.38 25.46 7.45
N TYR A 98 -8.87 24.21 7.50
CA TYR A 98 -8.89 23.29 6.36
C TYR A 98 -10.29 22.72 6.12
N GLY A 99 -10.57 22.39 4.86
CA GLY A 99 -11.75 21.61 4.50
C GLY A 99 -11.66 20.20 5.06
N PRO A 100 -12.75 19.62 5.60
CA PRO A 100 -12.75 18.23 6.04
C PRO A 100 -12.57 17.29 4.86
N VAL A 101 -11.83 16.20 5.08
CA VAL A 101 -11.56 15.17 4.07
C VAL A 101 -12.06 13.84 4.60
N LYS A 102 -12.82 13.11 3.78
CA LYS A 102 -13.31 11.78 4.08
C LYS A 102 -12.84 10.80 3.01
N VAL A 103 -12.11 9.78 3.42
CA VAL A 103 -11.63 8.70 2.56
C VAL A 103 -12.34 7.42 2.95
N LYS A 104 -12.99 6.78 1.99
CA LYS A 104 -13.62 5.47 2.14
C LYS A 104 -12.82 4.43 1.39
N GLY A 105 -12.72 3.23 1.95
CA GLY A 105 -12.00 2.12 1.33
C GLY A 105 -10.51 2.11 1.63
N THR A 106 -10.08 2.68 2.76
CA THR A 106 -8.70 2.49 3.24
C THR A 106 -8.49 1.04 3.60
N GLU A 107 -7.65 0.35 2.84
CA GLU A 107 -7.43 -1.08 2.96
C GLU A 107 -6.36 -1.40 4.00
N VAL A 108 -6.63 -2.38 4.87
CA VAL A 108 -5.70 -2.87 5.88
C VAL A 108 -5.58 -4.38 5.80
N LEU A 109 -4.36 -4.86 5.61
CA LEU A 109 -3.99 -6.26 5.61
C LEU A 109 -3.44 -6.68 6.99
N ALA A 110 -3.64 -7.94 7.34
CA ALA A 110 -3.10 -8.48 8.59
C ALA A 110 -1.57 -8.44 8.63
N GLY A 111 -1.03 -8.00 9.77
CA GLY A 111 0.42 -7.91 10.00
C GLY A 111 1.15 -6.81 9.22
N VAL A 112 0.44 -5.95 8.48
CA VAL A 112 1.03 -4.91 7.63
C VAL A 112 0.61 -3.53 8.13
N LEU A 113 1.53 -2.56 8.08
CA LEU A 113 1.22 -1.16 8.32
C LEU A 113 0.68 -0.53 7.03
N ALA A 114 -0.59 -0.16 7.05
CA ALA A 114 -1.19 0.69 6.04
C ALA A 114 -0.97 2.16 6.42
N VAL A 115 -0.47 2.97 5.49
CA VAL A 115 -0.31 4.41 5.67
C VAL A 115 -1.28 5.11 4.74
N GLN A 116 -2.25 5.84 5.32
CA GLN A 116 -3.21 6.62 4.56
C GLN A 116 -2.75 8.09 4.46
N PRO A 117 -2.24 8.52 3.30
CA PRO A 117 -1.91 9.93 3.09
C PRO A 117 -3.19 10.74 2.87
N ILE A 118 -3.27 11.89 3.53
CA ILE A 118 -4.36 12.85 3.41
C ILE A 118 -3.78 14.21 3.04
N ARG A 119 -4.34 14.83 2.02
CA ARG A 119 -4.01 16.18 1.60
C ARG A 119 -5.18 17.09 1.86
N MET A 120 -5.03 18.03 2.79
CA MET A 120 -6.11 18.94 3.17
C MET A 120 -5.98 20.28 2.44
N ILE A 121 -7.08 20.77 1.90
CA ILE A 121 -7.15 22.04 1.18
C ILE A 121 -7.38 23.15 2.21
N PRO A 122 -6.52 24.20 2.26
CA PRO A 122 -6.75 25.36 3.11
C PRO A 122 -8.07 26.05 2.73
N LEU A 123 -8.89 26.36 3.73
CA LEU A 123 -10.12 27.11 3.48
C LEU A 123 -9.79 28.59 3.33
N PRO A 124 -10.18 29.24 2.21
CA PRO A 124 -10.43 30.66 2.24
C PRO A 124 -11.59 30.88 3.19
N ALA A 125 -11.58 31.97 3.96
CA ALA A 125 -12.40 32.26 5.15
C ALA A 125 -13.95 32.05 5.06
N GLN A 126 -14.48 31.43 4.00
CA GLN A 126 -15.93 31.30 3.75
C GLN A 126 -16.44 30.01 3.10
N THR A 127 -15.62 28.99 2.86
CA THR A 127 -16.10 27.75 2.19
C THR A 127 -15.65 26.51 2.93
N GLY A 128 -16.60 25.76 3.50
CA GLY A 128 -16.38 24.51 4.22
C GLY A 128 -16.90 23.29 3.46
N ALA A 129 -16.57 23.15 2.16
CA ALA A 129 -16.96 21.96 1.41
C ALA A 129 -16.15 20.73 1.88
N GLU A 130 -16.83 19.62 2.13
CA GLU A 130 -16.21 18.35 2.47
C GLU A 130 -15.70 17.66 1.20
N GLU A 131 -14.44 17.23 1.19
CA GLU A 131 -13.89 16.41 0.13
C GLU A 131 -14.13 14.93 0.45
N ASN A 132 -14.85 14.25 -0.43
CA ASN A 132 -15.13 12.83 -0.33
C ASN A 132 -14.34 12.04 -1.38
N ILE A 133 -13.45 11.17 -0.93
CA ILE A 133 -12.62 10.30 -1.76
C ILE A 133 -13.09 8.87 -1.56
N GLN A 134 -13.40 8.20 -2.67
CA GLN A 134 -13.72 6.78 -2.68
C GLN A 134 -12.57 6.00 -3.32
N ILE A 135 -11.92 5.12 -2.55
CA ILE A 135 -10.95 4.17 -3.06
C ILE A 135 -11.74 2.95 -3.55
N PRO A 136 -11.69 2.63 -4.85
CA PRO A 136 -12.39 1.44 -5.35
C PRO A 136 -11.70 0.17 -4.87
N ASP A 137 -12.48 -0.90 -4.70
CA ASP A 137 -11.94 -2.22 -4.41
C ASP A 137 -10.97 -2.65 -5.51
N HIS A 138 -9.82 -3.22 -5.12
CA HIS A 138 -8.90 -3.81 -6.07
C HIS A 138 -9.18 -5.31 -6.28
N THR A 139 -8.63 -5.87 -7.36
CA THR A 139 -8.86 -7.25 -7.78
C THR A 139 -7.70 -8.17 -7.42
N LEU A 140 -7.14 -8.06 -6.21
CA LEU A 140 -6.10 -8.97 -5.73
C LEU A 140 -6.63 -10.34 -5.28
N TYR A 141 -7.94 -10.54 -5.37
CA TYR A 141 -8.61 -11.78 -4.97
C TYR A 141 -9.69 -12.14 -5.97
N GLY A 142 -10.05 -13.41 -6.02
CA GLY A 142 -11.05 -13.91 -6.94
C GLY A 142 -10.49 -14.25 -8.33
N SER A 143 -11.39 -14.46 -9.27
CA SER A 143 -11.05 -14.78 -10.66
C SER A 143 -11.11 -13.51 -11.51
N TYR A 144 -9.98 -13.08 -12.05
CA TYR A 144 -9.94 -11.97 -13.00
C TYR A 144 -9.32 -12.43 -14.33
N PRO A 145 -9.76 -11.86 -15.46
CA PRO A 145 -9.21 -12.23 -16.75
C PRO A 145 -7.71 -11.87 -16.79
N PRO A 146 -6.87 -12.71 -17.40
CA PRO A 146 -5.46 -12.41 -17.58
C PRO A 146 -5.31 -11.11 -18.38
N LYS A 147 -4.30 -10.30 -18.03
CA LYS A 147 -4.02 -9.03 -18.72
C LYS A 147 -3.63 -9.21 -20.19
N ILE A 148 -3.16 -10.41 -20.53
CA ILE A 148 -2.78 -10.81 -21.88
C ILE A 148 -3.77 -11.88 -22.32
N ALA A 149 -4.42 -11.68 -23.47
CA ALA A 149 -5.33 -12.68 -24.03
C ALA A 149 -4.58 -13.99 -24.26
N GLU A 150 -5.22 -15.13 -23.95
CA GLU A 150 -4.59 -16.45 -24.11
C GLU A 150 -4.06 -16.69 -25.52
N ASP A 151 -4.67 -16.08 -26.52
CA ASP A 151 -4.28 -16.18 -27.94
C ASP A 151 -2.91 -15.48 -28.22
N GLU A 152 -2.47 -14.57 -27.35
CA GLU A 152 -1.14 -13.93 -27.43
C GLU A 152 -0.04 -14.74 -26.70
N VAL A 153 -0.42 -15.66 -25.84
CA VAL A 153 0.48 -16.62 -25.23
C VAL A 153 0.72 -17.69 -26.30
N LYS A 154 1.82 -17.56 -27.05
CA LYS A 154 2.23 -18.65 -27.95
C LYS A 154 2.35 -19.94 -27.12
N PRO A 155 1.64 -21.02 -27.53
CA PRO A 155 1.72 -22.25 -26.78
C PRO A 155 3.18 -22.66 -26.68
N VAL A 156 3.68 -22.78 -25.45
CA VAL A 156 4.97 -23.43 -25.21
C VAL A 156 4.79 -24.85 -25.71
N GLN A 157 5.45 -25.19 -26.81
CA GLN A 157 5.47 -26.58 -27.26
C GLN A 157 6.03 -27.41 -26.09
N GLU A 158 5.23 -28.30 -25.57
CA GLU A 158 5.64 -29.33 -24.60
C GLU A 158 6.60 -30.33 -25.26
N SER A 159 7.74 -29.85 -25.66
CA SER A 159 8.83 -30.71 -26.13
C SER A 159 9.87 -30.81 -25.03
N GLY A 160 9.59 -31.18 -23.84
CA GLY A 160 10.53 -31.56 -22.77
C GLY A 160 11.94 -30.92 -22.74
N GLU A 161 12.33 -30.30 -23.81
CA GLU A 161 13.48 -29.43 -23.97
C GLU A 161 12.98 -28.00 -24.12
N ILE A 162 13.35 -27.14 -23.17
CA ILE A 162 13.35 -25.70 -23.42
C ILE A 162 14.49 -25.50 -24.43
N VAL A 163 14.18 -25.69 -25.70
CA VAL A 163 15.03 -25.19 -26.75
C VAL A 163 14.92 -23.69 -26.72
N LEU A 164 15.77 -23.08 -25.89
CA LEU A 164 16.11 -21.67 -26.03
C LEU A 164 16.77 -21.55 -27.40
N SER A 165 15.96 -21.49 -28.46
CA SER A 165 16.44 -21.27 -29.79
C SER A 165 17.15 -19.94 -29.81
N ARG A 166 18.46 -19.96 -29.56
CA ARG A 166 19.41 -18.87 -29.54
C ARG A 166 19.25 -17.86 -28.40
N VAL A 167 19.55 -18.29 -27.17
CA VAL A 167 20.26 -17.36 -26.28
C VAL A 167 21.67 -17.26 -26.83
N VAL A 168 21.91 -16.30 -27.68
CA VAL A 168 23.27 -15.91 -28.06
C VAL A 168 23.85 -15.20 -26.84
N VAL A 169 24.53 -15.97 -26.00
CA VAL A 169 25.33 -15.38 -24.93
C VAL A 169 26.51 -14.70 -25.60
N PRO A 170 26.63 -13.38 -25.55
CA PRO A 170 27.77 -12.70 -26.13
C PRO A 170 29.06 -13.18 -25.45
N GLN A 171 30.15 -13.32 -26.17
CA GLN A 171 31.43 -13.68 -25.60
C GLN A 171 31.95 -12.61 -24.63
N THR A 172 31.60 -11.37 -24.91
CA THR A 172 31.96 -10.19 -24.12
C THR A 172 30.75 -9.30 -23.90
N ILE A 173 30.70 -8.63 -22.78
CA ILE A 173 29.76 -7.56 -22.44
C ILE A 173 30.52 -6.26 -22.23
N VAL A 174 29.83 -5.15 -22.46
CA VAL A 174 30.35 -3.82 -22.15
C VAL A 174 29.92 -3.47 -20.73
N VAL A 175 30.86 -3.21 -19.86
CA VAL A 175 30.63 -2.75 -18.49
C VAL A 175 31.06 -1.31 -18.38
N HIS A 176 30.15 -0.46 -17.95
CA HIS A 176 30.36 0.97 -17.75
C HIS A 176 30.82 1.26 -16.33
N ASP A 177 31.93 1.97 -16.14
CA ASP A 177 32.50 2.23 -14.82
C ASP A 177 31.99 3.52 -14.16
N GLY A 178 30.80 3.95 -14.47
CA GLY A 178 30.26 5.16 -13.90
C GLY A 178 28.78 5.39 -14.23
N VAL A 179 28.29 6.55 -13.83
CA VAL A 179 26.95 6.98 -14.19
C VAL A 179 26.91 7.23 -15.70
N PRO A 180 25.91 6.71 -16.43
CA PRO A 180 25.84 6.82 -17.90
C PRO A 180 25.95 8.26 -18.48
N THR A 181 25.69 9.27 -17.65
CA THR A 181 25.78 10.68 -18.00
C THR A 181 27.16 11.32 -17.72
N ASN A 182 28.09 10.56 -17.14
CA ASN A 182 29.41 11.08 -16.80
C ASN A 182 30.37 10.93 -18.01
N ALA A 183 30.82 12.04 -18.59
CA ALA A 183 31.72 12.05 -19.71
C ALA A 183 33.12 11.43 -19.43
N SER A 184 33.46 11.21 -18.17
CA SER A 184 34.72 10.56 -17.77
C SER A 184 34.59 9.04 -17.58
N ALA A 185 33.39 8.49 -17.63
CA ALA A 185 33.18 7.06 -17.50
C ALA A 185 33.75 6.29 -18.69
N LYS A 186 34.28 5.12 -18.46
CA LYS A 186 34.91 4.26 -19.47
C LYS A 186 34.14 2.97 -19.63
N ASP A 187 34.10 2.49 -20.85
CA ASP A 187 33.55 1.19 -21.19
C ASP A 187 34.64 0.14 -21.12
N TYR A 188 34.39 -0.96 -20.42
CA TYR A 188 35.26 -2.12 -20.36
C TYR A 188 34.60 -3.29 -21.05
N TYR A 189 35.36 -3.97 -21.89
CA TYR A 189 34.91 -5.22 -22.52
C TYR A 189 35.33 -6.36 -21.61
N VAL A 190 34.33 -7.01 -20.99
CA VAL A 190 34.54 -8.10 -20.04
C VAL A 190 33.98 -9.38 -20.63
N ALA A 191 34.70 -10.49 -20.47
CA ALA A 191 34.20 -11.79 -20.85
C ALA A 191 32.97 -12.11 -20.01
N TYR A 192 31.85 -12.48 -20.65
CA TYR A 192 30.58 -12.72 -20.00
C TYR A 192 30.67 -13.69 -18.82
N ARG A 193 31.48 -14.76 -18.98
CA ARG A 193 31.72 -15.75 -17.93
C ARG A 193 32.44 -15.17 -16.70
N ASP A 194 33.34 -14.23 -16.92
CA ASP A 194 34.11 -13.63 -15.84
C ASP A 194 33.27 -12.62 -15.07
N TYR A 195 32.39 -11.92 -15.77
CA TYR A 195 31.42 -11.04 -15.12
C TYR A 195 30.50 -11.80 -14.17
N ILE A 196 29.88 -12.91 -14.64
CA ILE A 196 28.94 -13.68 -13.81
C ILE A 196 29.61 -14.35 -12.61
N LYS A 197 30.90 -14.67 -12.68
CA LYS A 197 31.62 -15.27 -11.54
C LYS A 197 31.92 -14.26 -10.42
N ASN A 198 31.92 -12.98 -10.71
CA ASN A 198 32.35 -11.92 -9.80
C ASN A 198 31.20 -11.05 -9.28
N VAL A 199 29.97 -11.34 -9.68
CA VAL A 199 28.73 -10.74 -9.18
C VAL A 199 28.01 -11.72 -8.27
#